data_5bf9846b7fe041c89b37704c17d83cb5
#
_entry.id   5bf9846b7fe041c89b37704c17d83cb5
#
_cell.length_a   1.000
_cell.length_b   1.000
_cell.length_c   1.000
_cell.angle_alpha   90.00
_cell.angle_beta   90.00
_cell.angle_gamma   90.00
#
_symmetry.space_group_name_H-M   'P 1'
#
loop_
_entity.id
_entity.type
_entity.pdbx_description
1 polymer ?
#
loop_
_entity_poly.entity_id
_entity_poly.type
_entity_poly.pdbx_seq_one_letter_code
_entity_poly.pdbx_strand_id
1 'polypeptide(L)'
;ASVVASVKQWSPMPLGVQLGHAGRKASVNKPWEGGGAMDPSDPRAWPTVAPSALPFAKTDPTPTELDLAGIDAIVDAFAAAARRAERVGMDLIELHAAHGYLLHQFLSPLSNRREDEYGGSLENRMRLLVRVFDAVREAVSDRIAVGVRISASDWVAGGWDIEQTTTLA
;
A
#
# COMPACT_ATOMS: atom_id res chain seq x y z
N ALA A 1 -13.37 -16.02 6.35
CA ALA A 1 -13.37 -17.49 6.23
C ALA A 1 -14.68 -17.99 5.60
N SER A 2 -15.86 -17.59 6.09
CA SER A 2 -17.16 -18.07 5.57
C SER A 2 -17.41 -17.73 4.09
N VAL A 3 -17.07 -16.51 3.65
CA VAL A 3 -17.24 -16.10 2.24
C VAL A 3 -16.36 -16.93 1.31
N VAL A 4 -15.07 -17.09 1.63
CA VAL A 4 -14.13 -17.90 0.83
C VAL A 4 -14.61 -19.34 0.74
N ALA A 5 -15.01 -19.95 1.86
CA ALA A 5 -15.52 -21.32 1.90
C ALA A 5 -16.80 -21.45 1.03
N SER A 6 -17.71 -20.48 1.10
CA SER A 6 -18.93 -20.48 0.27
C SER A 6 -18.59 -20.39 -1.22
N VAL A 7 -17.67 -19.51 -1.64
CA VAL A 7 -17.30 -19.41 -3.06
C VAL A 7 -16.64 -20.70 -3.55
N LYS A 8 -15.69 -21.25 -2.78
CA LYS A 8 -14.98 -22.50 -3.15
C LYS A 8 -15.88 -23.75 -3.18
N GLN A 9 -17.02 -23.71 -2.51
CA GLN A 9 -18.02 -24.78 -2.62
C GLN A 9 -18.66 -24.85 -4.02
N TRP A 10 -18.77 -23.69 -4.69
CA TRP A 10 -19.50 -23.59 -5.97
C TRP A 10 -18.58 -23.36 -7.17
N SER A 11 -17.31 -23.03 -6.94
CA SER A 11 -16.36 -22.72 -8.01
C SER A 11 -14.95 -23.22 -7.69
N PRO A 12 -14.29 -23.92 -8.63
CA PRO A 12 -12.87 -24.28 -8.51
C PRO A 12 -11.93 -23.11 -8.82
N MET A 13 -12.46 -21.94 -9.13
CA MET A 13 -11.66 -20.78 -9.53
C MET A 13 -10.75 -20.31 -8.39
N PRO A 14 -9.47 -20.02 -8.67
CA PRO A 14 -8.57 -19.42 -7.70
C PRO A 14 -9.09 -18.06 -7.21
N LEU A 15 -8.93 -17.81 -5.91
CA LEU A 15 -9.36 -16.56 -5.28
C LEU A 15 -8.13 -15.73 -4.89
N GLY A 16 -8.13 -14.47 -5.33
CA GLY A 16 -7.11 -13.50 -4.95
C GLY A 16 -7.62 -12.48 -3.94
N VAL A 17 -6.69 -11.92 -3.17
CA VAL A 17 -6.93 -10.76 -2.33
C VAL A 17 -5.89 -9.70 -2.59
N GLN A 18 -6.33 -8.44 -2.67
CA GLN A 18 -5.42 -7.30 -2.72
C GLN A 18 -5.17 -6.77 -1.31
N LEU A 19 -3.90 -6.70 -0.90
CA LEU A 19 -3.46 -6.08 0.33
C LEU A 19 -3.00 -4.66 0.04
N GLY A 20 -3.50 -3.68 0.77
CA GLY A 20 -3.15 -2.29 0.57
C GLY A 20 -3.24 -1.46 1.84
N HIS A 21 -2.52 -0.34 1.85
CA HIS A 21 -2.58 0.68 2.88
C HIS A 21 -2.78 2.04 2.20
N ALA A 22 -3.84 2.74 2.52
CA ALA A 22 -4.21 3.96 1.82
C ALA A 22 -3.25 5.14 2.06
N GLY A 23 -2.42 5.07 3.10
CA GLY A 23 -1.49 6.15 3.44
C GLY A 23 -2.22 7.47 3.71
N ARG A 24 -1.73 8.57 3.15
CA ARG A 24 -2.32 9.91 3.29
C ARG A 24 -3.72 10.06 2.67
N LYS A 25 -4.18 9.07 1.90
CA LYS A 25 -5.54 9.02 1.32
C LYS A 25 -6.53 8.25 2.20
N ALA A 26 -6.15 7.87 3.41
CA ALA A 26 -7.03 7.23 4.39
C ALA A 26 -7.88 8.26 5.14
N SER A 27 -8.73 7.79 6.06
CA SER A 27 -9.60 8.65 6.90
C SER A 27 -10.49 9.57 6.06
N VAL A 28 -11.21 8.98 5.09
CA VAL A 28 -12.12 9.69 4.18
C VAL A 28 -13.57 9.30 4.43
N ASN A 29 -14.47 10.22 4.12
CA ASN A 29 -15.89 9.95 4.08
C ASN A 29 -16.24 8.98 2.95
N LYS A 30 -17.36 8.29 3.08
CA LYS A 30 -17.86 7.41 2.01
C LYS A 30 -18.16 8.26 0.75
N PRO A 31 -18.01 7.70 -0.46
CA PRO A 31 -18.24 8.45 -1.71
C PRO A 31 -19.61 9.15 -1.74
N TRP A 32 -20.65 8.51 -1.23
CA TRP A 32 -22.01 9.09 -1.18
C TRP A 32 -22.23 10.06 0.00
N GLU A 33 -21.24 10.25 0.88
CA GLU A 33 -21.19 11.24 1.96
C GLU A 33 -20.20 12.37 1.62
N GLY A 34 -19.84 12.52 0.33
CA GLY A 34 -18.94 13.56 -0.17
C GLY A 34 -17.50 13.11 -0.47
N GLY A 35 -17.06 11.97 0.02
CA GLY A 35 -15.79 11.31 -0.38
C GLY A 35 -14.49 12.03 0.01
N GLY A 36 -14.55 13.23 0.59
CA GLY A 36 -13.38 14.00 1.02
C GLY A 36 -12.79 13.52 2.36
N ALA A 37 -11.62 14.06 2.73
CA ALA A 37 -11.02 13.79 4.02
C ALA A 37 -11.99 14.09 5.17
N MET A 38 -11.97 13.24 6.19
CA MET A 38 -12.76 13.47 7.39
C MET A 38 -12.19 14.65 8.17
N ASP A 39 -13.07 15.45 8.77
CA ASP A 39 -12.65 16.46 9.74
C ASP A 39 -11.92 15.77 10.89
N PRO A 40 -10.74 16.26 11.33
CA PRO A 40 -10.02 15.66 12.45
C PRO A 40 -10.80 15.58 13.76
N SER A 41 -11.86 16.39 13.92
CA SER A 41 -12.76 16.35 15.07
C SER A 41 -13.84 15.26 14.97
N ASP A 42 -14.04 14.64 13.80
CA ASP A 42 -14.99 13.52 13.65
C ASP A 42 -14.48 12.31 14.45
N PRO A 43 -15.29 11.72 15.34
CA PRO A 43 -14.88 10.59 16.14
C PRO A 43 -14.53 9.33 15.34
N ARG A 44 -14.85 9.30 14.06
CA ARG A 44 -14.47 8.23 13.12
C ARG A 44 -13.12 8.50 12.45
N ALA A 45 -12.63 9.75 12.52
CA ALA A 45 -11.36 10.12 11.90
C ALA A 45 -10.17 9.52 12.67
N TRP A 46 -9.09 9.23 11.94
CA TRP A 46 -7.82 8.79 12.53
C TRP A 46 -6.65 9.49 11.83
N PRO A 47 -5.51 9.70 12.53
CA PRO A 47 -4.30 10.23 11.92
C PRO A 47 -3.82 9.33 10.78
N THR A 48 -3.59 9.93 9.62
CA THR A 48 -3.03 9.23 8.47
C THR A 48 -1.51 9.25 8.51
N VAL A 49 -0.87 8.31 7.80
CA VAL A 49 0.59 8.21 7.70
C VAL A 49 1.04 8.28 6.25
N ALA A 50 2.28 8.73 6.03
CA ALA A 50 2.88 8.87 4.69
C ALA A 50 4.41 8.82 4.78
N PRO A 51 5.14 8.71 3.64
CA PRO A 51 6.59 8.85 3.64
C PRO A 51 7.06 10.24 4.09
N SER A 52 6.27 11.28 3.86
CA SER A 52 6.56 12.66 4.24
C SER A 52 5.29 13.37 4.66
N ALA A 53 5.38 14.40 5.49
CA ALA A 53 4.26 15.19 6.01
C ALA A 53 3.63 16.09 4.93
N LEU A 54 3.21 15.49 3.81
CA LEU A 54 2.61 16.15 2.66
C LEU A 54 1.16 15.68 2.48
N PRO A 55 0.15 16.55 2.64
CA PRO A 55 -1.25 16.18 2.44
C PRO A 55 -1.52 15.77 0.98
N PHE A 56 -2.57 14.98 0.73
CA PHE A 56 -2.94 14.59 -0.63
C PHE A 56 -3.53 15.78 -1.41
N ALA A 57 -4.46 16.50 -0.82
CA ALA A 57 -4.94 17.78 -1.32
C ALA A 57 -4.60 18.90 -0.34
N LYS A 58 -4.54 20.15 -0.81
CA LYS A 58 -4.18 21.31 0.04
C LYS A 58 -5.09 21.50 1.26
N THR A 59 -6.30 21.01 1.16
CA THR A 59 -7.34 21.11 2.22
C THR A 59 -7.35 19.89 3.14
N ASP A 60 -6.61 18.84 2.82
CA ASP A 60 -6.62 17.61 3.61
C ASP A 60 -5.72 17.74 4.85
N PRO A 61 -6.01 17.01 5.92
CA PRO A 61 -5.12 16.89 7.07
C PRO A 61 -3.71 16.44 6.67
N THR A 62 -2.70 17.07 7.28
CA THR A 62 -1.31 16.65 7.06
C THR A 62 -1.07 15.29 7.70
N PRO A 63 -0.59 14.29 6.95
CA PRO A 63 -0.28 12.97 7.50
C PRO A 63 0.94 13.03 8.42
N THR A 64 1.02 12.10 9.36
CA THR A 64 2.25 11.87 10.12
C THR A 64 3.30 11.19 9.23
N GLU A 65 4.49 11.75 9.18
CA GLU A 65 5.62 11.09 8.52
C GLU A 65 6.01 9.83 9.30
N LEU A 66 6.15 8.69 8.60
CA LEU A 66 6.59 7.44 9.19
C LEU A 66 8.07 7.53 9.60
N ASP A 67 8.36 7.23 10.85
CA ASP A 67 9.72 6.92 11.28
C ASP A 67 10.12 5.48 10.89
N LEU A 68 11.36 5.08 11.16
CA LEU A 68 11.85 3.74 10.81
C LEU A 68 11.05 2.63 11.53
N ALA A 69 10.66 2.84 12.78
CA ALA A 69 9.84 1.89 13.52
C ALA A 69 8.42 1.76 12.92
N GLY A 70 7.85 2.87 12.47
CA GLY A 70 6.58 2.88 11.74
C GLY A 70 6.67 2.14 10.39
N ILE A 71 7.78 2.29 9.67
CA ILE A 71 8.05 1.53 8.44
C ILE A 71 8.14 0.03 8.74
N ASP A 72 8.86 -0.38 9.77
CA ASP A 72 8.95 -1.78 10.17
C ASP A 72 7.57 -2.35 10.55
N ALA A 73 6.76 -1.59 11.29
CA ALA A 73 5.40 -1.99 11.64
C ALA A 73 4.49 -2.17 10.39
N ILE A 74 4.68 -1.37 9.33
CA ILE A 74 3.99 -1.55 8.05
C ILE A 74 4.39 -2.88 7.39
N VAL A 75 5.69 -3.19 7.32
CA VAL A 75 6.17 -4.46 6.75
C VAL A 75 5.57 -5.65 7.50
N ASP A 76 5.60 -5.63 8.84
CA ASP A 76 5.03 -6.67 9.68
C ASP A 76 3.51 -6.81 9.50
N ALA A 77 2.79 -5.69 9.34
CA ALA A 77 1.35 -5.70 9.10
C ALA A 77 0.97 -6.36 7.77
N PHE A 78 1.73 -6.11 6.69
CA PHE A 78 1.54 -6.78 5.40
C PHE A 78 1.82 -8.29 5.50
N ALA A 79 2.93 -8.70 6.13
CA ALA A 79 3.25 -10.11 6.35
C ALA A 79 2.17 -10.82 7.21
N ALA A 80 1.68 -10.16 8.25
CA ALA A 80 0.60 -10.69 9.09
C ALA A 80 -0.73 -10.79 8.31
N ALA A 81 -1.03 -9.84 7.41
CA ALA A 81 -2.19 -9.90 6.54
C ALA A 81 -2.09 -11.06 5.53
N ALA A 82 -0.92 -11.28 4.95
CA ALA A 82 -0.64 -12.39 4.05
C ALA A 82 -0.88 -13.76 4.72
N ARG A 83 -0.36 -13.95 5.94
CA ARG A 83 -0.63 -15.17 6.74
C ARG A 83 -2.12 -15.39 6.98
N ARG A 84 -2.88 -14.30 7.22
CA ARG A 84 -4.34 -14.41 7.37
C ARG A 84 -5.03 -14.78 6.05
N ALA A 85 -4.59 -14.21 4.93
CA ALA A 85 -5.10 -14.51 3.60
C ALA A 85 -4.91 -16.00 3.24
N GLU A 86 -3.71 -16.55 3.43
CA GLU A 86 -3.44 -17.97 3.21
C GLU A 86 -4.31 -18.85 4.13
N ARG A 87 -4.37 -18.53 5.42
CA ARG A 87 -5.15 -19.32 6.40
C ARG A 87 -6.65 -19.39 6.08
N VAL A 88 -7.22 -18.36 5.44
CA VAL A 88 -8.63 -18.39 5.02
C VAL A 88 -8.82 -19.03 3.64
N GLY A 89 -7.75 -19.45 2.97
CA GLY A 89 -7.79 -20.19 1.71
C GLY A 89 -7.73 -19.33 0.45
N MET A 90 -7.09 -18.16 0.49
CA MET A 90 -6.75 -17.43 -0.73
C MET A 90 -5.65 -18.16 -1.50
N ASP A 91 -5.67 -18.04 -2.82
CA ASP A 91 -4.73 -18.68 -3.74
C ASP A 91 -3.72 -17.67 -4.31
N LEU A 92 -4.05 -16.35 -4.27
CA LEU A 92 -3.23 -15.26 -4.77
C LEU A 92 -3.30 -14.06 -3.82
N ILE A 93 -2.16 -13.40 -3.64
CA ILE A 93 -2.03 -12.12 -2.93
C ILE A 93 -1.47 -11.10 -3.91
N GLU A 94 -2.15 -9.96 -4.06
CA GLU A 94 -1.66 -8.80 -4.80
C GLU A 94 -1.32 -7.68 -3.83
N LEU A 95 -0.09 -7.16 -3.87
CA LEU A 95 0.32 -5.98 -3.12
C LEU A 95 -0.09 -4.72 -3.89
N HIS A 96 -0.83 -3.85 -3.24
CA HIS A 96 -1.28 -2.61 -3.87
C HIS A 96 -0.24 -1.50 -3.75
N ALA A 97 0.59 -1.34 -4.78
CA ALA A 97 1.62 -0.30 -4.91
C ALA A 97 1.27 0.74 -5.99
N ALA A 98 -0.01 1.08 -6.10
CA ALA A 98 -0.53 1.97 -7.14
C ALA A 98 -1.42 3.09 -6.56
N HIS A 99 -1.97 3.94 -7.44
CA HIS A 99 -3.05 4.90 -7.20
C HIS A 99 -2.78 5.92 -6.08
N GLY A 100 -1.52 6.21 -5.76
CA GLY A 100 -1.17 7.14 -4.69
C GLY A 100 -1.45 6.60 -3.29
N TYR A 101 -1.52 5.26 -3.10
CA TYR A 101 -1.57 4.63 -1.79
C TYR A 101 -0.17 4.48 -1.20
N LEU A 102 -0.03 4.01 0.04
CA LEU A 102 1.21 4.14 0.82
C LEU A 102 2.46 3.65 0.08
N LEU A 103 2.44 2.44 -0.51
CA LEU A 103 3.61 1.92 -1.21
C LEU A 103 3.95 2.76 -2.44
N HIS A 104 2.94 3.23 -3.20
CA HIS A 104 3.16 4.17 -4.30
C HIS A 104 3.67 5.55 -3.81
N GLN A 105 3.21 6.01 -2.63
CA GLN A 105 3.72 7.26 -2.06
C GLN A 105 5.22 7.22 -1.77
N PHE A 106 5.76 6.06 -1.39
CA PHE A 106 7.21 5.87 -1.24
C PHE A 106 7.95 5.86 -2.59
N LEU A 107 7.37 5.26 -3.63
CA LEU A 107 7.95 5.20 -4.97
C LEU A 107 8.06 6.59 -5.62
N SER A 108 6.98 7.39 -5.51
CA SER A 108 6.88 8.68 -6.20
C SER A 108 7.68 9.79 -5.51
N PRO A 109 8.60 10.47 -6.21
CA PRO A 109 9.31 11.62 -5.67
C PRO A 109 8.39 12.83 -5.42
N LEU A 110 7.15 12.82 -5.93
CA LEU A 110 6.17 13.89 -5.66
C LEU A 110 5.62 13.82 -4.23
N SER A 111 5.57 12.63 -3.64
CA SER A 111 5.04 12.39 -2.30
C SER A 111 6.11 11.96 -1.29
N ASN A 112 7.27 11.51 -1.76
CA ASN A 112 8.39 11.09 -0.93
C ASN A 112 9.51 12.14 -1.00
N ARG A 113 9.68 12.90 0.08
CA ARG A 113 10.71 13.93 0.26
C ARG A 113 11.73 13.54 1.35
N ARG A 114 11.78 12.25 1.67
CA ARG A 114 12.74 11.74 2.67
C ARG A 114 14.18 11.88 2.18
N GLU A 115 15.07 12.05 3.15
CA GLU A 115 16.52 12.14 2.94
C GLU A 115 17.26 10.94 3.55
N ASP A 116 16.52 9.97 4.10
CA ASP A 116 17.05 8.73 4.64
C ASP A 116 17.08 7.59 3.59
N GLU A 117 17.33 6.37 4.06
CA GLU A 117 17.42 5.18 3.22
C GLU A 117 16.10 4.78 2.51
N TYR A 118 14.99 5.50 2.75
CA TYR A 118 13.69 5.29 2.09
C TYR A 118 13.32 6.44 1.15
N GLY A 119 14.22 7.39 0.89
CA GLY A 119 13.96 8.53 0.02
C GLY A 119 15.15 8.95 -0.84
N GLY A 120 14.96 9.97 -1.67
CA GLY A 120 15.96 10.47 -2.61
C GLY A 120 16.17 9.57 -3.81
N SER A 121 17.14 8.68 -3.81
CA SER A 121 17.48 7.82 -4.94
C SER A 121 16.34 6.85 -5.31
N LEU A 122 16.33 6.37 -6.56
CA LEU A 122 15.37 5.38 -7.02
C LEU A 122 15.39 4.11 -6.14
N GLU A 123 16.59 3.61 -5.87
CA GLU A 123 16.79 2.43 -5.01
C GLU A 123 16.15 2.62 -3.62
N ASN A 124 16.39 3.75 -2.99
CA ASN A 124 15.83 4.05 -1.67
C ASN A 124 14.31 4.14 -1.71
N ARG A 125 13.73 4.76 -2.74
CA ARG A 125 12.28 4.89 -2.88
C ARG A 125 11.60 3.54 -3.15
N MET A 126 12.27 2.59 -3.80
CA MET A 126 11.78 1.23 -4.03
C MET A 126 11.90 0.34 -2.78
N ARG A 127 12.78 0.66 -1.85
CA ARG A 127 13.17 -0.19 -0.70
C ARG A 127 11.98 -0.69 0.11
N LEU A 128 10.99 0.16 0.42
CA LEU A 128 9.83 -0.27 1.21
C LEU A 128 9.02 -1.33 0.46
N LEU A 129 8.75 -1.14 -0.83
CA LEU A 129 7.98 -2.11 -1.61
C LEU A 129 8.70 -3.45 -1.70
N VAL A 130 10.00 -3.45 -1.94
CA VAL A 130 10.81 -4.68 -1.98
C VAL A 130 10.77 -5.39 -0.62
N ARG A 131 11.00 -4.68 0.48
CA ARG A 131 10.89 -5.24 1.84
C ARG A 131 9.52 -5.86 2.14
N VAL A 132 8.45 -5.17 1.73
CA VAL A 132 7.08 -5.70 1.90
C VAL A 132 6.87 -6.94 1.05
N PHE A 133 7.34 -6.95 -0.19
CA PHE A 133 7.25 -8.13 -1.07
C PHE A 133 7.98 -9.33 -0.48
N ASP A 134 9.22 -9.17 -0.06
CA ASP A 134 10.03 -10.23 0.55
C ASP A 134 9.37 -10.76 1.82
N ALA A 135 8.95 -9.88 2.72
CA ALA A 135 8.28 -10.27 3.97
C ALA A 135 6.96 -11.00 3.73
N VAL A 136 6.19 -10.61 2.71
CA VAL A 136 4.96 -11.32 2.31
C VAL A 136 5.30 -12.68 1.68
N ARG A 137 6.31 -12.73 0.81
CA ARG A 137 6.74 -14.00 0.18
C ARG A 137 7.22 -15.00 1.22
N GLU A 138 8.00 -14.57 2.21
CA GLU A 138 8.46 -15.40 3.32
C GLU A 138 7.33 -15.84 4.28
N ALA A 139 6.28 -15.01 4.37
CA ALA A 139 5.18 -15.25 5.31
C ALA A 139 4.19 -16.32 4.85
N VAL A 140 4.20 -16.72 3.56
CA VAL A 140 3.25 -17.66 2.97
C VAL A 140 3.96 -18.78 2.21
N SER A 141 3.27 -19.91 2.02
CA SER A 141 3.83 -21.06 1.30
C SER A 141 3.99 -20.77 -0.20
N ASP A 142 4.82 -21.60 -0.88
CA ASP A 142 5.06 -21.49 -2.34
C ASP A 142 3.81 -21.75 -3.19
N ARG A 143 2.74 -22.26 -2.60
CA ARG A 143 1.45 -22.45 -3.29
C ARG A 143 0.70 -21.13 -3.53
N ILE A 144 1.03 -20.10 -2.77
CA ILE A 144 0.39 -18.79 -2.89
C ILE A 144 1.16 -17.96 -3.92
N ALA A 145 0.49 -17.56 -5.00
CA ALA A 145 1.06 -16.58 -5.91
C ALA A 145 1.08 -15.19 -5.24
N VAL A 146 2.22 -14.50 -5.32
CA VAL A 146 2.37 -13.12 -4.84
C VAL A 146 2.71 -12.23 -6.00
N GLY A 147 1.90 -11.21 -6.24
CA GLY A 147 2.09 -10.22 -7.28
C GLY A 147 2.03 -8.79 -6.73
N VAL A 148 2.41 -7.84 -7.57
CA VAL A 148 2.40 -6.41 -7.25
C VAL A 148 1.61 -5.65 -8.30
N ARG A 149 0.69 -4.80 -7.89
CA ARG A 149 0.02 -3.84 -8.76
C ARG A 149 0.71 -2.49 -8.64
N ILE A 150 1.21 -1.96 -9.77
CA ILE A 150 1.96 -0.70 -9.84
C ILE A 150 1.21 0.29 -10.73
N SER A 151 1.22 1.59 -10.38
CA SER A 151 0.99 2.66 -11.35
C SER A 151 2.26 2.85 -12.17
N ALA A 152 2.19 2.63 -13.48
CA ALA A 152 3.36 2.69 -14.34
C ALA A 152 3.93 4.11 -14.49
N SER A 153 3.12 5.14 -14.24
CA SER A 153 3.51 6.55 -14.32
C SER A 153 2.60 7.43 -13.46
N ASP A 154 3.16 8.52 -12.93
CA ASP A 154 2.41 9.59 -12.27
C ASP A 154 1.75 10.55 -13.27
N TRP A 155 2.08 10.45 -14.57
CA TRP A 155 1.64 11.35 -15.64
C TRP A 155 2.03 12.83 -15.42
N VAL A 156 3.03 13.08 -14.57
CA VAL A 156 3.53 14.40 -14.22
C VAL A 156 5.05 14.41 -14.34
N ALA A 157 5.62 15.45 -14.92
CA ALA A 157 7.07 15.63 -15.03
C ALA A 157 7.72 15.62 -13.64
N GLY A 158 8.81 14.88 -13.51
CA GLY A 158 9.53 14.71 -12.24
C GLY A 158 8.85 13.78 -11.24
N GLY A 159 7.78 13.05 -11.65
CA GLY A 159 7.14 12.00 -10.86
C GLY A 159 7.74 10.61 -11.13
N TRP A 160 7.03 9.59 -10.69
CA TRP A 160 7.30 8.19 -11.03
C TRP A 160 6.99 7.97 -12.52
N ASP A 161 7.82 7.24 -13.25
CA ASP A 161 7.72 7.03 -14.69
C ASP A 161 7.93 5.57 -15.09
N ILE A 162 7.79 5.31 -16.41
CA ILE A 162 7.89 3.96 -16.97
C ILE A 162 9.30 3.36 -16.87
N GLU A 163 10.35 4.17 -16.91
CA GLU A 163 11.74 3.70 -16.80
C GLU A 163 12.01 3.21 -15.38
N GLN A 164 11.55 3.98 -14.38
CA GLN A 164 11.61 3.59 -12.97
C GLN A 164 10.76 2.34 -12.70
N THR A 165 9.56 2.25 -13.31
CA THR A 165 8.72 1.05 -13.23
C THR A 165 9.41 -0.18 -13.78
N THR A 166 10.08 -0.05 -14.94
CA THR A 166 10.83 -1.16 -15.57
C THR A 166 12.03 -1.60 -14.72
N THR A 167 12.66 -0.66 -14.03
CA THR A 167 13.78 -0.96 -13.13
C THR A 167 13.31 -1.72 -11.87
N LEU A 168 12.10 -1.44 -11.40
CA LEU A 168 11.51 -2.11 -10.24
C LEU A 168 11.02 -3.54 -10.58
N ALA A 169 10.55 -3.80 -11.79
CA ALA A 169 9.94 -5.07 -12.22
C ALA A 169 10.97 -6.17 -12.49
#